data_f496f53705c40a4a6f2b8824e45f8273
#
_entry.id   f496f53705c40a4a6f2b8824e45f8273
#
_cell.length_a   1.000
_cell.length_b   1.000
_cell.length_c   1.000
_cell.angle_alpha   90.00
_cell.angle_beta   90.00
_cell.angle_gamma   90.00
#
_symmetry.space_group_name_H-M   'P 1'
#
loop_
_entity.id
_entity.type
_entity.pdbx_description
1 polymer ?
#
loop_
_entity_poly.entity_id
_entity_poly.type
_entity_poly.pdbx_seq_one_letter_code
_entity_poly.pdbx_strand_id
1 'polypeptide(L)' 'MYTTPWCGYCHRLKSQLDREGIAFDIVDIEQDPDAVEIVAAANNGNHTVPTLVYADGTAQTNPSLVQVKDKLGSLAS' A
#
# COMPACT_ATOMS: atom_id res chain seq x y z
N MET A 1 2.48 -3.57 -0.82
CA MET A 1 1.24 -2.85 -1.18
C MET A 1 0.11 -3.85 -1.34
N TYR A 2 -0.95 -3.66 -0.61
CA TYR A 2 -2.16 -4.47 -0.74
C TYR A 2 -3.06 -3.89 -1.82
N THR A 3 -3.51 -4.71 -2.74
CA THR A 3 -4.14 -4.28 -3.99
C THR A 3 -5.21 -5.27 -4.45
N THR A 4 -5.98 -4.86 -5.46
CA THR A 4 -6.87 -5.74 -6.23
C THR A 4 -6.60 -5.57 -7.72
N PRO A 5 -6.92 -6.58 -8.57
CA PRO A 5 -6.63 -6.50 -10.01
C PRO A 5 -7.39 -5.38 -10.74
N TRP A 6 -8.57 -4.99 -10.21
CA TRP A 6 -9.45 -3.99 -10.83
C TRP A 6 -9.21 -2.56 -10.32
N CYS A 7 -8.26 -2.36 -9.42
CA CYS A 7 -8.04 -1.06 -8.77
C CYS A 7 -7.16 -0.13 -9.63
N GLY A 8 -7.77 0.89 -10.23
CA GLY A 8 -7.03 1.88 -11.01
C GLY A 8 -6.04 2.69 -10.18
N TYR A 9 -6.40 3.05 -8.96
CA TYR A 9 -5.49 3.78 -8.06
C TYR A 9 -4.27 2.94 -7.68
N CYS A 10 -4.45 1.62 -7.53
CA CYS A 10 -3.35 0.71 -7.25
C CYS A 10 -2.36 0.66 -8.42
N HIS A 11 -2.87 0.54 -9.64
CA HIS A 11 -2.03 0.54 -10.85
C HIS A 11 -1.27 1.84 -11.01
N ARG A 12 -1.92 2.96 -10.74
CA ARG A 12 -1.29 4.27 -10.82
C ARG A 12 -0.16 4.42 -9.81
N LEU A 13 -0.43 4.06 -8.55
CA LEU A 13 0.58 4.15 -7.49
C LEU A 13 1.74 3.21 -7.77
N LYS A 14 1.47 1.98 -8.22
CA LYS A 14 2.49 1.03 -8.61
C LYS A 14 3.43 1.60 -9.67
N SER A 15 2.85 2.21 -10.71
CA SER A 15 3.64 2.83 -11.78
C SER A 15 4.52 3.97 -11.26
N GLN A 16 3.98 4.78 -10.37
CA GLN A 16 4.72 5.88 -9.75
C GLN A 16 5.89 5.37 -8.90
N LEU A 17 5.66 4.32 -8.10
CA LEU A 17 6.69 3.73 -7.26
C LEU A 17 7.79 3.07 -8.10
N ASP A 18 7.40 2.34 -9.15
CA ASP A 18 8.35 1.71 -10.08
C ASP A 18 9.25 2.76 -10.75
N ARG A 19 8.65 3.87 -11.16
CA ARG A 19 9.36 4.96 -11.83
C ARG A 19 10.37 5.64 -10.91
N GLU A 20 10.07 5.69 -9.62
CA GLU A 20 10.96 6.26 -8.61
C GLU A 20 12.00 5.26 -8.08
N GLY A 21 11.97 4.03 -8.56
CA GLY A 21 12.90 2.99 -8.12
C GLY A 21 12.66 2.51 -6.70
N ILE A 22 11.44 2.67 -6.19
CA ILE A 22 11.06 2.23 -4.84
C ILE A 22 10.67 0.77 -4.90
N ALA A 23 11.36 -0.08 -4.12
CA ALA A 23 11.05 -1.50 -4.02
C ALA A 23 9.86 -1.72 -3.08
N PHE A 24 8.93 -2.58 -3.50
CA PHE A 24 7.77 -2.95 -2.69
C PHE A 24 7.23 -4.31 -3.12
N ASP A 25 6.55 -5.00 -2.20
CA ASP A 25 5.85 -6.24 -2.49
C ASP A 25 4.38 -5.95 -2.80
N ILE A 26 3.80 -6.74 -3.70
CA ILE A 26 2.39 -6.64 -4.07
C ILE A 26 1.65 -7.85 -3.52
N VAL A 27 0.56 -7.60 -2.81
CA VAL A 27 -0.33 -8.65 -2.30
C VAL A 27 -1.74 -8.39 -2.83
N ASP A 28 -2.28 -9.36 -3.58
CA ASP A 28 -3.66 -9.31 -4.06
C ASP A 28 -4.57 -9.85 -2.95
N ILE A 29 -5.35 -8.96 -2.34
CA ILE A 29 -6.21 -9.34 -1.21
C ILE A 29 -7.36 -10.27 -1.60
N GLU A 30 -7.70 -10.36 -2.87
CA GLU A 30 -8.71 -11.31 -3.34
C GLU A 30 -8.22 -12.75 -3.32
N GLN A 31 -6.89 -12.95 -3.34
CA GLN A 31 -6.26 -14.27 -3.31
C GLN A 31 -5.67 -14.63 -1.96
N ASP A 32 -5.68 -13.70 -1.00
CA ASP A 32 -5.08 -13.90 0.32
C ASP A 32 -6.05 -13.41 1.40
N PRO A 33 -6.84 -14.31 2.02
CA PRO A 33 -7.80 -13.92 3.07
C PRO A 33 -7.15 -13.26 4.29
N ASP A 34 -5.92 -13.65 4.64
CA ASP A 34 -5.21 -13.03 5.76
C ASP A 34 -4.88 -11.56 5.46
N ALA A 35 -4.58 -11.25 4.19
CA ALA A 35 -4.32 -9.89 3.77
C ALA A 35 -5.56 -9.00 3.88
N VAL A 36 -6.75 -9.56 3.65
CA VAL A 36 -8.02 -8.83 3.83
C VAL A 36 -8.16 -8.33 5.27
N GLU A 37 -7.83 -9.17 6.24
CA GLU A 37 -7.89 -8.79 7.66
C GLU A 37 -6.89 -7.67 7.99
N ILE A 38 -5.69 -7.70 7.40
CA ILE A 38 -4.68 -6.65 7.60
C ILE A 38 -5.19 -5.32 7.06
N VAL A 39 -5.75 -5.32 5.86
CA VAL A 39 -6.32 -4.12 5.24
C VAL A 39 -7.50 -3.59 6.05
N ALA A 40 -8.39 -4.47 6.49
CA ALA A 40 -9.54 -4.09 7.29
C ALA A 40 -9.11 -3.47 8.63
N ALA A 41 -8.11 -4.04 9.29
CA ALA A 41 -7.58 -3.50 10.54
C ALA A 41 -6.99 -2.09 10.35
N ALA A 42 -6.35 -1.83 9.22
CA ALA A 42 -5.78 -0.52 8.90
C ALA A 42 -6.85 0.52 8.52
N ASN A 43 -8.04 0.08 8.10
CA ASN A 43 -9.08 0.94 7.54
C ASN A 43 -10.42 0.85 8.27
N ASN A 44 -10.41 0.58 9.56
CA ASN A 44 -11.62 0.50 10.40
C ASN A 44 -12.68 -0.49 9.87
N GLY A 45 -12.24 -1.64 9.37
CA GLY A 45 -13.10 -2.70 8.83
C GLY A 45 -13.38 -2.59 7.33
N ASN A 46 -12.91 -1.55 6.66
CA ASN A 46 -13.07 -1.39 5.22
C ASN A 46 -11.95 -2.08 4.45
N HIS A 47 -12.26 -2.60 3.26
CA HIS A 47 -11.28 -3.25 2.38
C HIS A 47 -10.75 -2.27 1.34
N THR A 48 -10.34 -1.08 1.77
CA THR A 48 -9.85 -0.02 0.88
C THR A 48 -8.47 -0.34 0.35
N VAL A 49 -8.29 -0.24 -0.96
CA VAL A 49 -7.00 -0.41 -1.63
C VAL A 49 -6.74 0.82 -2.51
N PRO A 50 -5.49 1.19 -2.77
CA PRO A 50 -4.27 0.58 -2.25
C PRO A 50 -4.05 0.91 -0.76
N THR A 51 -3.53 -0.05 -0.01
CA THR A 51 -3.06 0.17 1.36
C THR A 51 -1.60 -0.23 1.44
N LEU A 52 -0.75 0.67 1.92
CA LEU A 52 0.67 0.41 2.12
C LEU A 52 0.94 0.18 3.60
N VAL A 53 1.63 -0.92 3.91
CA VAL A 53 2.11 -1.21 5.27
C VAL A 53 3.64 -1.11 5.25
N TYR A 54 4.18 -0.34 6.17
CA TYR A 54 5.61 -0.07 6.25
C TYR A 54 6.30 -0.98 7.27
N ALA A 55 7.63 -0.98 7.22
CA ALA A 55 8.44 -1.84 8.10
C ALA A 55 8.26 -1.54 9.59
N ASP A 56 7.83 -0.34 9.94
CA ASP A 56 7.54 0.04 11.33
C ASP A 56 6.13 -0.36 11.80
N GLY A 57 5.36 -1.03 10.95
CA GLY A 57 4.00 -1.48 11.25
C GLY A 57 2.91 -0.46 10.97
N THR A 58 3.26 0.75 10.54
CA THR A 58 2.26 1.77 10.20
C THR A 58 1.70 1.52 8.79
N ALA A 59 0.49 2.05 8.53
CA ALA A 59 -0.18 1.89 7.25
C ALA A 59 -0.67 3.24 6.72
N GLN A 60 -0.72 3.36 5.39
CA GLN A 60 -1.33 4.50 4.71
C GLN A 60 -2.33 3.98 3.70
N THR A 61 -3.53 4.58 3.66
CA THR A 61 -4.60 4.22 2.75
C THR A 61 -4.61 5.19 1.57
N ASN A 62 -4.49 4.64 0.35
CA ASN A 62 -4.46 5.41 -0.89
C ASN A 62 -3.53 6.64 -0.81
N PRO A 63 -2.26 6.45 -0.42
CA PRO A 63 -1.34 7.57 -0.26
C PRO A 63 -0.92 8.13 -1.62
N SER A 64 -0.56 9.42 -1.64
CA SER A 64 0.09 10.02 -2.79
C SER A 64 1.56 9.59 -2.84
N LEU A 65 2.20 9.77 -3.99
CA LEU A 65 3.64 9.49 -4.12
C LEU A 65 4.45 10.32 -3.12
N VAL A 66 4.09 11.59 -2.91
CA VAL A 66 4.77 12.45 -1.95
C VAL A 66 4.65 11.90 -0.53
N GLN A 67 3.47 11.45 -0.13
CA GLN A 67 3.26 10.85 1.20
C GLN A 67 4.10 9.58 1.39
N VAL A 68 4.21 8.74 0.37
CA VAL A 68 5.04 7.54 0.41
C VAL A 68 6.52 7.90 0.57
N LYS A 69 7.01 8.86 -0.23
CA LYS A 69 8.40 9.29 -0.18
C LYS A 69 8.75 9.91 1.17
N ASP A 70 7.87 10.74 1.71
CA ASP A 70 8.07 11.34 3.04
C ASP A 70 8.13 10.27 4.12
N LYS A 71 7.25 9.28 4.07
CA LYS A 71 7.25 8.19 5.05
C LYS A 71 8.53 7.36 4.95
N LEU A 72 8.96 7.01 3.76
CA LEU A 72 10.21 6.25 3.56
C LEU A 72 11.43 7.03 4.04
N GLY A 73 11.45 8.33 3.80
CA GLY A 73 12.51 9.20 4.32
C GLY A 73 12.54 9.22 5.85
N SER A 74 11.37 9.25 6.49
CA SER A 74 11.25 9.17 7.94
C SER A 74 11.77 7.84 8.48
N LEU A 75 11.50 6.72 7.79
CA LEU A 75 11.98 5.40 8.20
C LEU A 75 13.48 5.25 8.04
N ALA A 76 14.08 5.96 7.08
CA ALA A 76 15.51 5.89 6.81
C ALA A 76 16.36 6.77 7.72
N SER A 77 15.75 7.67 8.47
CA SER A 77 16.47 8.63 9.32
C SER A 77 16.70 8.12 10.75
#